data_8c2d46256e9219d3f68281f5e9c5292c
#
_entry.id   8c2d46256e9219d3f68281f5e9c5292c
#
_cell.length_a   1.000
_cell.length_b   1.000
_cell.length_c   1.000
_cell.angle_alpha   90.00
_cell.angle_beta   90.00
_cell.angle_gamma   90.00
#
_symmetry.space_group_name_H-M   'P 1'
#
loop_
_entity.id
_entity.type
_entity.pdbx_description
1 polymer ?
#
loop_
_entity_poly.entity_id
_entity_poly.type
_entity_poly.pdbx_seq_one_letter_code
_entity_poly.pdbx_strand_id
1 'polypeptide(L)'
;MELFIDSADLEQVRQAATLGVIRGCTTNPKLAATSGGGDFRDRVLQILQLISGPVSVEVTAEDAEGMLAQAIEFSRWDERVVVKIPMSAAGLEVTSRLEGKHDIRVNVTCMMNSNQATLALLAGASYVSLFVGRINDLGYDADSTLRETAHFIDQGGFSARIIAASMRGVADIQ
;
A
#
# COMPACT_ATOMS: atom_id res chain seq x y z
N MET A 1 -4.95 8.64 13.38
CA MET A 1 -4.33 7.36 12.98
C MET A 1 -5.42 6.38 12.59
N GLU A 2 -5.22 5.57 11.57
CA GLU A 2 -6.12 4.52 11.14
C GLU A 2 -5.37 3.19 11.14
N LEU A 3 -6.07 2.09 11.47
CA LEU A 3 -5.48 0.76 11.49
C LEU A 3 -5.85 0.01 10.21
N PHE A 4 -4.85 -0.59 9.58
CA PHE A 4 -4.98 -1.49 8.44
C PHE A 4 -4.52 -2.89 8.84
N ILE A 5 -5.20 -3.91 8.32
CA ILE A 5 -4.71 -5.28 8.41
C ILE A 5 -3.86 -5.60 7.17
N ASP A 6 -2.68 -6.21 7.37
CA ASP A 6 -1.83 -6.71 6.29
C ASP A 6 -1.98 -8.22 6.18
N SER A 7 -3.00 -8.66 5.43
CA SER A 7 -3.31 -10.09 5.26
C SER A 7 -4.17 -10.34 4.02
N ALA A 8 -3.99 -11.52 3.41
CA ALA A 8 -4.90 -12.08 2.41
C ALA A 8 -5.67 -13.31 2.93
N ASP A 9 -5.50 -13.67 4.20
CA ASP A 9 -6.25 -14.73 4.86
C ASP A 9 -7.62 -14.21 5.30
N LEU A 10 -8.69 -14.77 4.74
CA LEU A 10 -10.06 -14.31 4.97
C LEU A 10 -10.52 -14.47 6.43
N GLU A 11 -10.03 -15.49 7.12
CA GLU A 11 -10.40 -15.69 8.51
C GLU A 11 -9.75 -14.65 9.42
N GLN A 12 -8.46 -14.35 9.19
CA GLN A 12 -7.77 -13.26 9.88
C GLN A 12 -8.44 -11.90 9.61
N VAL A 13 -8.77 -11.62 8.33
CA VAL A 13 -9.44 -10.38 7.95
C VAL A 13 -10.81 -10.28 8.62
N ARG A 14 -11.59 -11.38 8.65
CA ARG A 14 -12.89 -11.42 9.30
C ARG A 14 -12.78 -11.14 10.80
N GLN A 15 -11.86 -11.83 11.49
CA GLN A 15 -11.62 -11.63 12.91
C GLN A 15 -11.22 -10.18 13.22
N ALA A 16 -10.31 -9.62 12.43
CA ALA A 16 -9.90 -8.23 12.60
C ALA A 16 -11.04 -7.23 12.33
N ALA A 17 -11.86 -7.49 11.31
CA ALA A 17 -13.02 -6.65 11.00
C ALA A 17 -14.05 -6.59 12.14
N THR A 18 -14.25 -7.71 12.90
CA THR A 18 -15.17 -7.73 14.05
C THR A 18 -14.77 -6.78 15.18
N LEU A 19 -13.48 -6.38 15.24
CA LEU A 19 -13.01 -5.40 16.24
C LEU A 19 -13.57 -3.98 16.01
N GLY A 20 -14.09 -3.69 14.80
CA GLY A 20 -14.69 -2.41 14.46
C GLY A 20 -13.70 -1.24 14.32
N VAL A 21 -12.39 -1.49 14.45
CA VAL A 21 -11.34 -0.48 14.42
C VAL A 21 -10.51 -0.49 13.12
N ILE A 22 -10.64 -1.54 12.31
CA ILE A 22 -9.91 -1.67 11.05
C ILE A 22 -10.56 -0.80 9.99
N ARG A 23 -9.75 0.01 9.31
CA ARG A 23 -10.19 0.98 8.30
C ARG A 23 -9.74 0.63 6.88
N GLY A 24 -8.90 -0.38 6.70
CA GLY A 24 -8.44 -0.83 5.40
C GLY A 24 -7.66 -2.13 5.48
N CYS A 25 -7.27 -2.63 4.32
CA CYS A 25 -6.47 -3.84 4.20
C CYS A 25 -5.35 -3.62 3.19
N THR A 26 -4.17 -4.15 3.48
CA THR A 26 -3.10 -4.28 2.50
C THR A 26 -2.87 -5.74 2.17
N THR A 27 -2.69 -6.04 0.89
CA THR A 27 -2.32 -7.37 0.42
C THR A 27 -1.00 -7.31 -0.37
N ASN A 28 -0.42 -8.46 -0.64
CA ASN A 28 0.70 -8.60 -1.55
C ASN A 28 0.72 -10.02 -2.15
N PRO A 29 1.46 -10.26 -3.25
CA PRO A 29 1.50 -11.55 -3.92
C PRO A 29 1.92 -12.72 -3.02
N LYS A 30 2.85 -12.48 -2.07
CA LYS A 30 3.30 -13.52 -1.12
C LYS A 30 2.18 -13.91 -0.16
N LEU A 31 1.48 -12.95 0.42
CA LEU A 31 0.34 -13.22 1.30
C LEU A 31 -0.76 -13.95 0.55
N ALA A 32 -1.07 -13.52 -0.68
CA ALA A 32 -2.06 -14.20 -1.50
C ALA A 32 -1.69 -15.66 -1.80
N ALA A 33 -0.43 -15.93 -2.14
CA ALA A 33 0.06 -17.28 -2.44
C ALA A 33 0.00 -18.23 -1.22
N THR A 34 0.20 -17.70 -0.01
CA THR A 34 0.21 -18.50 1.25
C THR A 34 -1.17 -18.67 1.88
N SER A 35 -2.17 -17.91 1.46
CA SER A 35 -3.52 -17.88 2.07
C SER A 35 -4.51 -18.90 1.49
N GLY A 36 -4.02 -20.03 0.95
CA GLY A 36 -4.84 -21.19 0.61
C GLY A 36 -5.57 -21.11 -0.72
N GLY A 37 -4.88 -21.10 -1.85
CA GLY A 37 -5.40 -21.36 -3.21
C GLY A 37 -6.63 -20.53 -3.66
N GLY A 38 -6.94 -20.59 -4.95
CA GLY A 38 -8.09 -19.91 -5.53
C GLY A 38 -7.70 -18.70 -6.39
N ASP A 39 -8.69 -18.09 -7.02
CA ASP A 39 -8.50 -16.91 -7.86
C ASP A 39 -8.19 -15.67 -6.99
N PHE A 40 -7.17 -14.93 -7.37
CA PHE A 40 -6.72 -13.75 -6.62
C PHE A 40 -7.78 -12.65 -6.61
N ARG A 41 -8.47 -12.45 -7.71
CA ARG A 41 -9.57 -11.48 -7.81
C ARG A 41 -10.70 -11.83 -6.85
N ASP A 42 -11.13 -13.09 -6.85
CA ASP A 42 -12.20 -13.54 -5.95
C ASP A 42 -11.82 -13.32 -4.48
N ARG A 43 -10.55 -13.56 -4.15
CA ARG A 43 -10.02 -13.29 -2.80
C ARG A 43 -10.12 -11.83 -2.43
N VAL A 44 -9.70 -10.93 -3.31
CA VAL A 44 -9.78 -9.48 -3.09
C VAL A 44 -11.23 -9.04 -2.93
N LEU A 45 -12.14 -9.55 -3.78
CA LEU A 45 -13.58 -9.23 -3.67
C LEU A 45 -14.18 -9.71 -2.34
N GLN A 46 -13.77 -10.87 -1.82
CA GLN A 46 -14.19 -11.34 -0.50
C GLN A 46 -13.63 -10.46 0.63
N ILE A 47 -12.40 -9.99 0.54
CA ILE A 47 -11.83 -9.03 1.49
C ILE A 47 -12.63 -7.72 1.48
N LEU A 48 -12.98 -7.21 0.30
CA LEU A 48 -13.80 -6.00 0.13
C LEU A 48 -15.21 -6.13 0.73
N GLN A 49 -15.75 -7.33 0.85
CA GLN A 49 -17.01 -7.57 1.57
C GLN A 49 -16.85 -7.46 3.09
N LEU A 50 -15.66 -7.72 3.62
CA LEU A 50 -15.37 -7.69 5.06
C LEU A 50 -14.87 -6.33 5.54
N ILE A 51 -14.20 -5.57 4.67
CA ILE A 51 -13.58 -4.27 4.96
C ILE A 51 -14.34 -3.17 4.22
N SER A 52 -14.77 -2.14 4.94
CA SER A 52 -15.50 -1.01 4.34
C SER A 52 -14.59 0.04 3.68
N GLY A 53 -13.32 0.05 4.01
CA GLY A 53 -12.33 1.01 3.50
C GLY A 53 -11.48 0.48 2.34
N PRO A 54 -10.37 1.17 2.04
CA PRO A 54 -9.51 0.82 0.91
C PRO A 54 -8.81 -0.53 1.09
N VAL A 55 -8.63 -1.24 -0.02
CA VAL A 55 -7.88 -2.49 -0.09
C VAL A 55 -6.73 -2.32 -1.10
N SER A 56 -5.49 -2.41 -0.63
CA SER A 56 -4.31 -2.32 -1.50
C SER A 56 -4.03 -3.66 -2.17
N VAL A 57 -3.95 -3.64 -3.52
CA VAL A 57 -3.72 -4.82 -4.37
C VAL A 57 -2.45 -4.61 -5.20
N GLU A 58 -1.43 -5.43 -4.96
CA GLU A 58 -0.09 -5.23 -5.52
C GLU A 58 0.06 -5.88 -6.89
N VAL A 59 0.61 -5.11 -7.86
CA VAL A 59 1.00 -5.60 -9.18
C VAL A 59 2.20 -6.56 -9.06
N THR A 60 2.30 -7.49 -10.00
CA THR A 60 3.39 -8.49 -10.07
C THR A 60 4.30 -8.31 -11.28
N ALA A 61 3.86 -7.54 -12.29
CA ALA A 61 4.70 -7.19 -13.42
C ALA A 61 5.88 -6.31 -12.97
N GLU A 62 7.00 -6.41 -13.67
CA GLU A 62 8.24 -5.69 -13.36
C GLU A 62 8.48 -4.51 -14.30
N ASP A 63 7.90 -4.55 -15.51
CA ASP A 63 7.99 -3.46 -16.49
C ASP A 63 6.80 -2.51 -16.43
N ALA A 64 6.96 -1.29 -16.93
CA ALA A 64 5.97 -0.23 -16.83
C ALA A 64 4.64 -0.57 -17.53
N GLU A 65 4.68 -1.16 -18.72
CA GLU A 65 3.46 -1.47 -19.47
C GLU A 65 2.68 -2.63 -18.83
N GLY A 66 3.39 -3.65 -18.33
CA GLY A 66 2.78 -4.73 -17.57
C GLY A 66 2.15 -4.25 -16.26
N MET A 67 2.86 -3.40 -15.49
CA MET A 67 2.33 -2.79 -14.27
C MET A 67 1.07 -1.96 -14.56
N LEU A 68 1.11 -1.14 -15.62
CA LEU A 68 -0.03 -0.31 -16.01
C LEU A 68 -1.25 -1.15 -16.39
N ALA A 69 -1.05 -2.20 -17.20
CA ALA A 69 -2.12 -3.09 -17.61
C ALA A 69 -2.79 -3.77 -16.40
N GLN A 70 -1.99 -4.32 -15.49
CA GLN A 70 -2.49 -4.93 -14.24
C GLN A 70 -3.21 -3.90 -13.37
N ALA A 71 -2.65 -2.69 -13.22
CA ALA A 71 -3.24 -1.64 -12.41
C ALA A 71 -4.63 -1.23 -12.90
N ILE A 72 -4.78 -1.05 -14.21
CA ILE A 72 -6.08 -0.74 -14.84
C ILE A 72 -7.07 -1.89 -14.65
N GLU A 73 -6.62 -3.14 -14.75
CA GLU A 73 -7.46 -4.30 -14.49
C GLU A 73 -7.93 -4.32 -13.02
N PHE A 74 -7.01 -4.20 -12.08
CA PHE A 74 -7.31 -4.27 -10.64
C PHE A 74 -8.24 -3.16 -10.18
N SER A 75 -8.07 -1.95 -10.70
CA SER A 75 -8.92 -0.80 -10.35
C SER A 75 -10.40 -0.99 -10.75
N ARG A 76 -10.69 -1.87 -11.72
CA ARG A 76 -12.05 -2.19 -12.16
C ARG A 76 -12.77 -3.20 -11.26
N TRP A 77 -12.06 -3.83 -10.32
CA TRP A 77 -12.69 -4.81 -9.45
C TRP A 77 -13.64 -4.18 -8.43
N ASP A 78 -13.26 -3.03 -7.87
CA ASP A 78 -14.08 -2.24 -6.93
C ASP A 78 -13.46 -0.84 -6.78
N GLU A 79 -14.29 0.18 -6.56
CA GLU A 79 -13.85 1.58 -6.37
C GLU A 79 -12.93 1.78 -5.15
N ARG A 80 -12.97 0.87 -4.18
CA ARG A 80 -12.11 0.88 -2.98
C ARG A 80 -10.75 0.24 -3.20
N VAL A 81 -10.50 -0.35 -4.36
CA VAL A 81 -9.18 -0.86 -4.70
C VAL A 81 -8.19 0.30 -4.83
N VAL A 82 -7.05 0.15 -4.15
CA VAL A 82 -5.88 1.01 -4.30
C VAL A 82 -4.77 0.16 -4.89
N VAL A 83 -4.28 0.53 -6.06
CA VAL A 83 -3.24 -0.26 -6.72
C VAL A 83 -1.92 -0.07 -6.00
N LYS A 84 -1.29 -1.16 -5.57
CA LYS A 84 -0.02 -1.13 -4.86
C LYS A 84 1.13 -1.40 -5.83
N ILE A 85 2.09 -0.48 -5.89
CA ILE A 85 3.19 -0.48 -6.87
C ILE A 85 4.53 -0.40 -6.13
N PRO A 86 5.48 -1.33 -6.39
CA PRO A 86 6.80 -1.27 -5.83
C PRO A 86 7.59 -0.04 -6.28
N MET A 87 8.34 0.57 -5.36
CA MET A 87 9.20 1.71 -5.61
C MET A 87 10.32 1.34 -6.59
N SER A 88 10.23 1.86 -7.81
CA SER A 88 11.21 1.72 -8.88
C SER A 88 11.03 2.85 -9.89
N ALA A 89 11.95 3.00 -10.85
CA ALA A 89 11.78 3.98 -11.93
C ALA A 89 10.51 3.71 -12.74
N ALA A 90 10.26 2.44 -13.12
CA ALA A 90 9.04 2.04 -13.80
C ALA A 90 7.78 2.26 -12.93
N GLY A 91 7.87 1.96 -11.62
CA GLY A 91 6.78 2.18 -10.68
C GLY A 91 6.40 3.66 -10.52
N LEU A 92 7.37 4.57 -10.51
CA LEU A 92 7.12 6.02 -10.46
C LEU A 92 6.47 6.52 -11.75
N GLU A 93 6.94 6.06 -12.92
CA GLU A 93 6.32 6.38 -14.21
C GLU A 93 4.84 5.94 -14.23
N VAL A 94 4.58 4.70 -13.83
CA VAL A 94 3.22 4.14 -13.81
C VAL A 94 2.35 4.87 -12.78
N THR A 95 2.87 5.20 -11.60
CA THR A 95 2.16 5.99 -10.59
C THR A 95 1.70 7.33 -11.16
N SER A 96 2.60 8.07 -11.82
CA SER A 96 2.28 9.35 -12.44
C SER A 96 1.19 9.24 -13.52
N ARG A 97 1.22 8.14 -14.31
CA ARG A 97 0.19 7.89 -15.34
C ARG A 97 -1.17 7.54 -14.73
N LEU A 98 -1.19 6.72 -13.68
CA LEU A 98 -2.42 6.26 -13.04
C LEU A 98 -3.14 7.39 -12.29
N GLU A 99 -2.44 8.10 -11.42
CA GLU A 99 -3.01 9.20 -10.64
C GLU A 99 -3.34 10.42 -11.51
N GLY A 100 -2.46 10.75 -12.47
CA GLY A 100 -2.62 11.97 -13.29
C GLY A 100 -3.56 11.83 -14.48
N LYS A 101 -3.74 10.63 -15.06
CA LYS A 101 -4.53 10.44 -16.28
C LYS A 101 -5.72 9.50 -16.14
N HIS A 102 -5.66 8.57 -15.20
CA HIS A 102 -6.66 7.51 -15.06
C HIS A 102 -7.54 7.65 -13.82
N ASP A 103 -7.23 8.59 -12.91
CA ASP A 103 -7.91 8.76 -11.61
C ASP A 103 -7.92 7.46 -10.79
N ILE A 104 -6.81 6.72 -10.87
CA ILE A 104 -6.62 5.45 -10.14
C ILE A 104 -5.65 5.69 -9.00
N ARG A 105 -6.12 5.48 -7.77
CA ARG A 105 -5.33 5.66 -6.55
C ARG A 105 -4.22 4.64 -6.45
N VAL A 106 -3.02 5.12 -6.11
CA VAL A 106 -1.81 4.30 -6.00
C VAL A 106 -1.24 4.34 -4.58
N ASN A 107 -0.84 3.17 -4.11
CA ASN A 107 -0.02 2.99 -2.92
C ASN A 107 1.39 2.57 -3.35
N VAL A 108 2.33 3.52 -3.37
CA VAL A 108 3.73 3.19 -3.65
C VAL A 108 4.33 2.51 -2.42
N THR A 109 4.94 1.34 -2.62
CA THR A 109 5.42 0.46 -1.54
C THR A 109 6.91 0.12 -1.66
N CYS A 110 7.42 -0.67 -0.73
CA CYS A 110 8.83 -1.07 -0.65
C CYS A 110 9.80 0.09 -0.41
N MET A 111 9.36 1.14 0.25
CA MET A 111 10.20 2.30 0.52
C MET A 111 10.91 2.19 1.86
N MET A 112 12.18 2.64 1.86
CA MET A 112 13.11 2.49 2.97
C MET A 112 13.64 3.84 3.49
N ASN A 113 13.29 4.96 2.85
CA ASN A 113 13.75 6.29 3.26
C ASN A 113 12.82 7.41 2.75
N SER A 114 12.96 8.61 3.30
CA SER A 114 12.17 9.79 2.99
C SER A 114 12.35 10.29 1.55
N ASN A 115 13.54 10.10 0.94
CA ASN A 115 13.77 10.49 -0.45
C ASN A 115 12.92 9.67 -1.42
N GLN A 116 12.78 8.36 -1.18
CA GLN A 116 11.90 7.51 -1.98
C GLN A 116 10.43 7.93 -1.82
N ALA A 117 10.01 8.24 -0.60
CA ALA A 117 8.67 8.74 -0.34
C ALA A 117 8.42 10.09 -1.05
N THR A 118 9.39 11.00 -1.01
CA THR A 118 9.33 12.27 -1.74
C THR A 118 9.12 12.07 -3.25
N LEU A 119 9.87 11.16 -3.88
CA LEU A 119 9.68 10.85 -5.30
C LEU A 119 8.29 10.29 -5.60
N ALA A 120 7.78 9.40 -4.74
CA ALA A 120 6.44 8.84 -4.88
C ALA A 120 5.35 9.93 -4.74
N LEU A 121 5.50 10.86 -3.79
CA LEU A 121 4.60 11.99 -3.60
C LEU A 121 4.59 12.93 -4.81
N LEU A 122 5.77 13.23 -5.37
CA LEU A 122 5.89 14.04 -6.59
C LEU A 122 5.31 13.33 -7.83
N ALA A 123 5.29 12.00 -7.84
CA ALA A 123 4.59 11.22 -8.88
C ALA A 123 3.06 11.18 -8.67
N GLY A 124 2.54 11.75 -7.57
CA GLY A 124 1.11 11.88 -7.30
C GLY A 124 0.52 10.77 -6.43
N ALA A 125 1.32 9.91 -5.82
CA ALA A 125 0.84 8.77 -5.03
C ALA A 125 -0.18 9.18 -3.95
N SER A 126 -1.33 8.50 -3.90
CA SER A 126 -2.34 8.66 -2.84
C SER A 126 -1.88 8.09 -1.49
N TYR A 127 -1.04 7.05 -1.51
CA TYR A 127 -0.44 6.44 -0.33
C TYR A 127 1.04 6.17 -0.55
N VAL A 128 1.81 6.31 0.53
CA VAL A 128 3.24 6.01 0.57
C VAL A 128 3.52 5.02 1.71
N SER A 129 3.93 3.80 1.37
CA SER A 129 4.18 2.73 2.35
C SER A 129 5.67 2.63 2.69
N LEU A 130 6.04 3.07 3.89
CA LEU A 130 7.37 2.97 4.46
C LEU A 130 7.52 1.68 5.28
N PHE A 131 8.58 0.91 5.03
CA PHE A 131 8.82 -0.38 5.68
C PHE A 131 9.53 -0.22 7.02
N VAL A 132 8.82 0.24 8.03
CA VAL A 132 9.31 0.58 9.38
C VAL A 132 10.21 -0.52 9.96
N GLY A 133 9.69 -1.76 10.06
CA GLY A 133 10.48 -2.85 10.62
C GLY A 133 11.75 -3.16 9.83
N ARG A 134 11.75 -3.01 8.50
CA ARG A 134 12.96 -3.22 7.70
C ARG A 134 13.95 -2.06 7.81
N ILE A 135 13.47 -0.83 7.93
CA ILE A 135 14.32 0.34 8.18
C ILE A 135 15.08 0.15 9.50
N ASN A 136 14.37 -0.25 10.56
CA ASN A 136 14.95 -0.54 11.86
C ASN A 136 15.91 -1.72 11.82
N ASP A 137 15.60 -2.83 11.10
CA ASP A 137 16.49 -3.98 10.93
C ASP A 137 17.84 -3.60 10.28
N LEU A 138 17.84 -2.61 9.41
CA LEU A 138 19.06 -2.09 8.77
C LEU A 138 19.83 -1.10 9.65
N GLY A 139 19.36 -0.81 10.85
CA GLY A 139 19.98 0.12 11.79
C GLY A 139 19.71 1.60 11.49
N TYR A 140 18.74 1.90 10.63
CA TYR A 140 18.27 3.27 10.38
C TYR A 140 17.11 3.63 11.30
N ASP A 141 16.88 4.93 11.47
CA ASP A 141 15.80 5.47 12.29
C ASP A 141 14.51 5.61 11.45
N ALA A 142 13.59 4.66 11.66
CA ALA A 142 12.30 4.67 10.97
C ALA A 142 11.40 5.82 11.45
N ASP A 143 11.48 6.21 12.72
CA ASP A 143 10.70 7.32 13.27
C ASP A 143 11.11 8.65 12.62
N SER A 144 12.41 8.90 12.48
CA SER A 144 12.91 10.07 11.72
C SER A 144 12.40 10.05 10.27
N THR A 145 12.47 8.88 9.60
CA THR A 145 11.98 8.72 8.22
C THR A 145 10.48 9.04 8.09
N LEU A 146 9.66 8.58 9.03
CA LEU A 146 8.23 8.86 9.07
C LEU A 146 7.95 10.35 9.29
N ARG A 147 8.65 10.99 10.26
CA ARG A 147 8.51 12.42 10.56
C ARG A 147 8.91 13.30 9.38
N GLU A 148 10.04 13.01 8.74
CA GLU A 148 10.49 13.73 7.55
C GLU A 148 9.47 13.63 6.42
N THR A 149 8.94 12.44 6.18
CA THR A 149 7.91 12.21 5.15
C THR A 149 6.62 12.95 5.49
N ALA A 150 6.17 12.90 6.74
CA ALA A 150 4.97 13.62 7.19
C ALA A 150 5.16 15.14 7.05
N HIS A 151 6.32 15.65 7.43
CA HIS A 151 6.66 17.07 7.26
C HIS A 151 6.64 17.49 5.79
N PHE A 152 7.20 16.67 4.91
CA PHE A 152 7.19 16.96 3.46
C PHE A 152 5.76 16.97 2.89
N ILE A 153 4.90 16.05 3.31
CA ILE A 153 3.48 16.03 2.93
C ILE A 153 2.79 17.32 3.35
N ASP A 154 2.96 17.73 4.61
CA ASP A 154 2.35 18.94 5.17
C ASP A 154 2.84 20.20 4.47
N GLN A 155 4.16 20.39 4.35
CA GLN A 155 4.76 21.57 3.71
C GLN A 155 4.45 21.65 2.21
N GLY A 156 4.35 20.52 1.52
CA GLY A 156 4.04 20.46 0.09
C GLY A 156 2.54 20.52 -0.23
N GLY A 157 1.67 20.49 0.78
CA GLY A 157 0.23 20.47 0.60
C GLY A 157 -0.28 19.20 -0.12
N PHE A 158 0.43 18.09 0.01
CA PHE A 158 0.01 16.82 -0.57
C PHE A 158 -1.18 16.23 0.18
N SER A 159 -2.14 15.63 -0.53
CA SER A 159 -3.26 14.89 0.08
C SER A 159 -2.92 13.43 0.41
N ALA A 160 -1.70 13.00 0.10
CA ALA A 160 -1.24 11.63 0.30
C ALA A 160 -1.19 11.24 1.79
N ARG A 161 -1.28 9.93 2.05
CA ARG A 161 -1.25 9.35 3.40
C ARG A 161 -0.08 8.39 3.54
N ILE A 162 0.55 8.39 4.71
CA ILE A 162 1.61 7.43 5.03
C ILE A 162 0.99 6.13 5.54
N ILE A 163 1.48 4.99 5.05
CA ILE A 163 1.26 3.68 5.66
C ILE A 163 2.58 3.23 6.30
N ALA A 164 2.62 3.19 7.63
CA ALA A 164 3.70 2.54 8.36
C ALA A 164 3.53 1.03 8.20
N ALA A 165 4.34 0.43 7.33
CA ALA A 165 4.22 -0.96 6.92
C ALA A 165 5.35 -1.83 7.48
N SER A 166 5.20 -3.16 7.34
CA SER A 166 6.21 -4.12 7.82
C SER A 166 6.47 -4.03 9.33
N MET A 167 5.42 -3.71 10.09
CA MET A 167 5.49 -3.66 11.56
C MET A 167 5.81 -5.05 12.10
N ARG A 168 6.74 -5.17 13.05
CA ARG A 168 7.21 -6.46 13.56
C ARG A 168 7.03 -6.63 15.05
N GLY A 169 6.81 -5.56 15.76
CA GLY A 169 6.64 -5.57 17.19
C GLY A 169 5.80 -4.41 17.70
N VAL A 170 5.40 -4.50 18.96
CA VAL A 170 4.61 -3.44 19.61
C VAL A 170 5.40 -2.13 19.66
N ALA A 171 6.73 -2.19 19.76
CA ALA A 171 7.59 -1.02 19.76
C ALA A 171 7.53 -0.21 18.46
N ASP A 172 7.16 -0.83 17.34
CA ASP A 172 7.02 -0.12 16.05
C ASP A 172 5.74 0.75 15.99
N ILE A 173 4.86 0.63 16.99
CA ILE A 173 3.56 1.33 17.04
C ILE A 173 3.62 2.55 17.99
N GLN A 174 4.64 2.62 18.84
CA GLN A 174 4.85 3.69 19.81
C GLN A 174 5.55 4.90 19.16
#